data_56ba72218167a165b9c4e50ca4eef50a
#
_entry.id   56ba72218167a165b9c4e50ca4eef50a
#
_cell.length_a   1.000
_cell.length_b   1.000
_cell.length_c   1.000
_cell.angle_alpha   90.00
_cell.angle_beta   90.00
_cell.angle_gamma   90.00
#
_symmetry.space_group_name_H-M   'P 1'
#
loop_
_entity.id
_entity.type
_entity.pdbx_description
1 polymer ?
#
loop_
_entity_poly.entity_id
_entity_poly.type
_entity_poly.pdbx_seq_one_letter_code
_entity_poly.pdbx_strand_id
1 'polypeptide(L)' 'MHWNYRVIEQEGQLAIHEVFYNKDGTVAGITETPVFPRGETIEDLAADISRYQEALSLSVLRSGDW' A
#
# COMPACT_ATOMS: atom_id res chain seq x y z
N MET A 1 -7.98 -6.40 11.82
CA MET A 1 -6.80 -5.58 11.51
C MET A 1 -7.09 -4.76 10.28
N HIS A 2 -6.77 -3.47 10.32
CA HIS A 2 -6.98 -2.58 9.18
C HIS A 2 -5.73 -2.52 8.32
N TRP A 3 -5.92 -2.46 7.01
CA TRP A 3 -4.80 -2.33 6.08
C TRP A 3 -5.24 -1.57 4.83
N ASN A 4 -4.27 -1.01 4.13
CA ASN A 4 -4.51 -0.42 2.81
C ASN A 4 -3.21 -0.45 1.99
N TYR A 5 -3.29 0.00 0.76
CA TYR A 5 -2.11 0.19 -0.07
C TYR A 5 -1.60 1.61 0.13
N ARG A 6 -0.29 1.76 0.26
CA ARG A 6 0.35 3.06 0.39
C ARG A 6 1.61 3.11 -0.45
N VAL A 7 1.95 4.29 -0.91
CA VAL A 7 3.23 4.52 -1.57
C VAL A 7 4.31 4.64 -0.49
N ILE A 8 5.35 3.84 -0.63
CA ILE A 8 6.48 3.81 0.29
C ILE A 8 7.71 4.28 -0.48
N GLU A 9 8.48 5.20 0.10
CA GLU A 9 9.76 5.62 -0.46
C GLU A 9 10.88 4.88 0.27
N GLN A 10 11.70 4.18 -0.49
CA GLN A 10 12.88 3.48 0.01
C GLN A 10 14.00 3.64 -0.98
N GLU A 11 15.14 4.12 -0.51
CA GLU A 11 16.35 4.25 -1.32
C GLU A 11 16.11 5.03 -2.62
N GLY A 12 15.31 6.08 -2.54
CA GLY A 12 15.04 6.94 -3.67
C GLY A 12 13.99 6.42 -4.65
N GLN A 13 13.37 5.28 -4.34
CA GLN A 13 12.34 4.71 -5.20
C GLN A 13 10.98 4.73 -4.52
N LEU A 14 9.94 4.93 -5.30
CA LEU A 14 8.56 4.87 -4.85
C LEU A 14 7.94 3.58 -5.33
N ALA A 15 7.29 2.85 -4.42
CA ALA A 15 6.59 1.61 -4.76
C ALA A 15 5.39 1.47 -3.84
N ILE A 16 4.43 0.64 -4.23
CA ILE A 16 3.23 0.43 -3.44
C ILE A 16 3.38 -0.85 -2.63
N HIS A 17 3.09 -0.75 -1.34
CA HIS A 17 3.11 -1.87 -0.40
C HIS A 17 1.75 -1.96 0.30
N GLU A 18 1.44 -3.13 0.84
CA GLU A 18 0.36 -3.23 1.82
C GLU A 18 0.89 -2.73 3.14
N VAL A 19 0.11 -1.87 3.79
CA VAL A 19 0.45 -1.29 5.09
C VAL A 19 -0.61 -1.73 6.09
N PHE A 20 -0.17 -2.24 7.22
CA PHE A 20 -1.04 -2.75 8.28
C PHE A 20 -1.02 -1.80 9.46
N TYR A 21 -2.18 -1.56 10.05
CA TYR A 21 -2.33 -0.54 11.09
C TYR A 21 -2.75 -1.17 12.41
N ASN A 22 -2.27 -0.56 13.49
CA ASN A 22 -2.75 -0.84 14.83
C ASN A 22 -4.13 -0.22 15.03
N LYS A 23 -4.79 -0.57 16.14
CA LYS A 23 -6.11 -0.03 16.46
C LYS A 23 -6.11 1.49 16.60
N ASP A 24 -4.99 2.08 17.00
CA ASP A 24 -4.86 3.52 17.18
C ASP A 24 -4.51 4.25 15.88
N GLY A 25 -4.42 3.54 14.77
CA GLY A 25 -4.12 4.12 13.46
C GLY A 25 -2.64 4.23 13.14
N THR A 26 -1.77 3.85 14.06
CA THR A 26 -0.34 3.85 13.76
C THR A 26 0.03 2.65 12.90
N VAL A 27 1.13 2.76 12.16
CA VAL A 27 1.58 1.68 11.27
C VAL A 27 2.18 0.55 12.10
N ALA A 28 1.61 -0.65 11.93
CA ALA A 28 2.13 -1.85 12.58
C ALA A 28 3.21 -2.52 11.75
N GLY A 29 3.12 -2.41 10.41
CA GLY A 29 4.11 -3.00 9.52
C GLY A 29 3.72 -2.83 8.08
N ILE A 30 4.63 -3.21 7.18
CA ILE A 30 4.41 -3.19 5.73
C ILE A 30 4.88 -4.51 5.14
N THR A 31 4.42 -4.80 3.92
CA THR A 31 4.95 -5.96 3.21
C THR A 31 6.43 -5.75 2.92
N GLU A 32 7.20 -6.82 2.96
CA GLU A 32 8.64 -6.75 2.74
C GLU A 32 8.98 -6.31 1.32
N THR A 33 8.20 -6.77 0.35
CA THR A 33 8.38 -6.41 -1.05
C THR A 33 7.17 -5.66 -1.57
N PRO A 34 7.33 -4.84 -2.61
CA PRO A 34 6.20 -4.17 -3.24
C PRO A 34 5.17 -5.17 -3.77
N VAL A 35 3.93 -4.74 -3.82
CA VAL A 35 2.84 -5.53 -4.37
C VAL A 35 2.46 -5.01 -5.76
N PHE A 36 1.71 -5.81 -6.50
CA PHE A 36 1.25 -5.43 -7.83
C PHE A 36 -0.23 -5.83 -7.97
N PRO A 37 -0.97 -5.15 -8.86
CA PRO A 37 -2.38 -5.48 -9.05
C PRO A 37 -2.56 -6.89 -9.57
N ARG A 38 -3.59 -7.58 -9.09
CA ARG A 38 -3.95 -8.91 -9.59
C ARG A 38 -5.41 -9.20 -9.31
N GLY A 39 -5.92 -10.19 -10.02
CA GLY A 39 -7.28 -10.67 -9.87
C GLY A 39 -7.48 -11.91 -10.71
N GLU A 40 -8.53 -12.66 -10.43
CA GLU A 40 -8.84 -13.86 -11.19
C GLU A 40 -9.69 -13.56 -12.41
N THR A 41 -10.33 -12.40 -12.44
CA THR A 41 -11.12 -11.91 -13.57
C THR A 41 -10.68 -10.50 -13.91
N ILE A 42 -11.10 -10.01 -15.07
CA ILE A 42 -10.83 -8.63 -15.46
C ILE A 42 -11.48 -7.67 -14.46
N GLU A 43 -12.69 -7.98 -14.00
CA GLU A 43 -13.39 -7.15 -13.01
C GLU A 43 -12.62 -7.08 -11.70
N ASP A 44 -12.09 -8.21 -11.25
CA ASP A 44 -11.29 -8.26 -10.02
C ASP A 44 -10.01 -7.45 -10.18
N LEU A 45 -9.35 -7.59 -11.32
CA LEU A 45 -8.12 -6.84 -11.59
C LEU A 45 -8.40 -5.33 -11.64
N ALA A 46 -9.49 -4.93 -12.29
CA ALA A 46 -9.87 -3.52 -12.36
C ALA A 46 -10.14 -2.94 -10.96
N ALA A 47 -10.82 -3.71 -10.10
CA ALA A 47 -11.09 -3.27 -8.74
C ALA A 47 -9.79 -3.10 -7.96
N ASP A 48 -8.84 -4.01 -8.14
CA ASP A 48 -7.56 -3.92 -7.46
C ASP A 48 -6.76 -2.71 -7.94
N ILE A 49 -6.74 -2.46 -9.24
CA ILE A 49 -6.07 -1.29 -9.80
C ILE A 49 -6.64 0.01 -9.21
N SER A 50 -7.96 0.07 -9.00
CA SER A 50 -8.58 1.24 -8.37
C SER A 50 -8.03 1.50 -6.98
N ARG A 51 -7.79 0.44 -6.21
CA ARG A 51 -7.21 0.57 -4.87
C ARG A 51 -5.77 1.09 -4.93
N TYR A 52 -5.02 0.69 -5.94
CA TYR A 52 -3.66 1.19 -6.15
C TYR A 52 -3.68 2.68 -6.51
N GLN A 53 -4.65 3.09 -7.32
CA GLN A 53 -4.81 4.51 -7.66
C GLN A 53 -5.13 5.34 -6.41
N GLU A 54 -5.96 4.82 -5.52
CA GLU A 54 -6.27 5.50 -4.26
C GLU A 54 -5.01 5.74 -3.43
N ALA A 55 -4.06 4.81 -3.46
CA ALA A 55 -2.81 4.96 -2.72
C ALA A 55 -2.04 6.19 -3.16
N LEU A 56 -2.15 6.60 -4.41
CA LEU A 56 -1.45 7.75 -4.94
C LEU A 56 -1.95 9.07 -4.36
N SER A 57 -3.16 9.10 -3.82
CA SER A 57 -3.75 10.30 -3.22
C SER A 57 -3.40 10.44 -1.73
N LEU A 58 -2.79 9.42 -1.15
CA LEU A 58 -2.39 9.45 0.25
C LEU A 58 -0.93 9.91 0.36
N SER A 59 -0.55 10.37 1.55
CA SER A 59 0.83 10.82 1.75
C SER A 59 1.81 9.65 1.59
N VAL A 60 2.99 9.97 1.05
CA VAL A 60 4.06 8.98 0.91
C VAL A 60 4.63 8.69 2.30
N LEU A 61 4.79 7.40 2.61
CA LEU A 61 5.43 6.98 3.84
C LEU A 61 6.91 6.72 3.58
N ARG A 62 7.75 7.14 4.51
CA ARG A 62 9.18 6.96 4.40
C ARG A 62 9.69 6.16 5.58
N SER A 63 10.84 5.51 5.39
CA SER A 63 11.50 4.80 6.46
C SER A 63 11.66 5.73 7.66
N GLY A 64 11.19 5.28 8.83
CA GLY A 64 11.17 6.10 10.03
C GLY A 64 9.80 6.66 10.38
N ASP A 65 8.83 6.56 9.48
CA ASP A 65 7.46 7.00 9.73
C ASP A 65 6.67 5.93 10.51
N TRP A 66 7.24 4.77 10.69
CA TRP A 66 6.59 3.68 11.44
C TRP A 66 7.59 2.95 12.31
#